data_5914b36ea734d1d137709bd5422bb453
#
_entry.id   5914b36ea734d1d137709bd5422bb453
#
_cell.length_a   1.000
_cell.length_b   1.000
_cell.length_c   1.000
_cell.angle_alpha   90.00
_cell.angle_beta   90.00
_cell.angle_gamma   90.00
#
_symmetry.space_group_name_H-M   'P 1'
#
loop_
_entity.id
_entity.type
_entity.pdbx_description
1 polymer ?
#
loop_
_entity_poly.entity_id
_entity_poly.type
_entity_poly.pdbx_seq_one_letter_code
_entity_poly.pdbx_strand_id
1 'polypeptide(L)'
;MEERYLKMMWELKPLGIIYTCNPSHCFMDLVEELSREIPVAIINNQNEKLNVDAVELDNSKLGRMMAKHLLELGHRKVAYIAPPLTTRQKQRSKRVEGFLKEFAEAGIKDQVIIKAAREELDLDVAHIDSEYKIGYELTRELLEETKDITAIVGLNDMIAFGILDALYEAKIKVPGDISVMGCDNTLFARMHKVELTTIEHFVIFKAVSYTHLR
;
A
#
# COMPACT_ATOMS: atom_id res chain seq x y z
N MET A 1 9.95 19.23 -8.66
CA MET A 1 11.00 18.73 -7.73
C MET A 1 11.75 17.54 -8.35
N GLU A 2 11.06 16.53 -8.81
CA GLU A 2 11.60 15.30 -9.43
C GLU A 2 12.56 15.59 -10.60
N GLU A 3 12.17 16.40 -11.57
CA GLU A 3 13.01 16.80 -12.70
C GLU A 3 14.35 17.42 -12.29
N ARG A 4 14.33 18.26 -11.26
CA ARG A 4 15.53 18.90 -10.73
C ARG A 4 16.52 17.87 -10.18
N TYR A 5 16.02 16.85 -9.46
CA TYR A 5 16.89 15.78 -8.94
C TYR A 5 17.45 14.90 -10.05
N LEU A 6 16.63 14.55 -11.05
CA LEU A 6 17.09 13.77 -12.19
C LEU A 6 18.21 14.50 -12.96
N LYS A 7 18.04 15.80 -13.26
CA LYS A 7 19.06 16.64 -13.89
C LYS A 7 20.34 16.75 -13.04
N MET A 8 20.17 16.91 -11.73
CA MET A 8 21.32 16.95 -10.81
C MET A 8 22.08 15.62 -10.81
N MET A 9 21.39 14.46 -10.85
CA MET A 9 22.06 13.15 -10.96
C MET A 9 22.82 13.02 -12.27
N TRP A 10 22.26 13.55 -13.37
CA TRP A 10 22.97 13.56 -14.65
C TRP A 10 24.30 14.34 -14.60
N GLU A 11 24.28 15.52 -13.96
CA GLU A 11 25.48 16.36 -13.81
C GLU A 11 26.52 15.73 -12.88
N LEU A 12 26.09 15.09 -11.80
CA LEU A 12 26.96 14.47 -10.80
C LEU A 12 27.62 13.18 -11.30
N LYS A 13 27.07 12.51 -12.32
CA LYS A 13 27.54 11.23 -12.88
C LYS A 13 27.88 10.20 -11.80
N PRO A 14 26.91 9.82 -10.94
CA PRO A 14 27.14 8.80 -9.93
C PRO A 14 27.43 7.43 -10.57
N LEU A 15 27.97 6.49 -9.81
CA LEU A 15 28.21 5.11 -10.25
C LEU A 15 26.93 4.34 -10.57
N GLY A 16 25.79 4.77 -10.01
CA GLY A 16 24.47 4.21 -10.25
C GLY A 16 23.41 4.97 -9.48
N ILE A 17 22.15 4.79 -9.86
CA ILE A 17 20.98 5.44 -9.26
C ILE A 17 19.98 4.37 -8.85
N ILE A 18 19.55 4.41 -7.58
CA ILE A 18 18.40 3.66 -7.09
C ILE A 18 17.23 4.63 -7.00
N TYR A 19 16.19 4.37 -7.79
CA TYR A 19 14.99 5.18 -7.87
C TYR A 19 13.85 4.49 -7.13
N THR A 20 13.36 5.08 -6.03
CA THR A 20 12.43 4.41 -5.10
C THR A 20 10.95 4.72 -5.33
N CYS A 21 10.62 5.50 -6.33
CA CYS A 21 9.24 5.80 -6.70
C CYS A 21 9.00 5.57 -8.19
N ASN A 22 7.74 5.44 -8.59
CA ASN A 22 7.43 5.42 -10.00
C ASN A 22 7.71 6.81 -10.59
N PRO A 23 8.52 6.92 -11.64
CA PRO A 23 8.68 8.18 -12.34
C PRO A 23 7.31 8.71 -12.77
N SER A 24 7.10 10.03 -12.61
CA SER A 24 5.95 10.67 -13.21
C SER A 24 5.96 10.42 -14.70
N HIS A 25 4.80 10.25 -15.32
CA HIS A 25 4.72 9.97 -16.76
C HIS A 25 5.50 10.95 -17.64
N CYS A 26 5.64 12.22 -17.19
CA CYS A 26 6.39 13.25 -17.88
C CYS A 26 7.93 13.13 -17.75
N PHE A 27 8.43 12.25 -16.86
CA PHE A 27 9.88 12.12 -16.65
C PHE A 27 10.42 10.73 -17.05
N MET A 28 9.57 9.86 -17.59
CA MET A 28 9.98 8.52 -18.01
C MET A 28 11.07 8.56 -19.07
N ASP A 29 10.91 9.44 -20.05
CA ASP A 29 11.89 9.61 -21.14
C ASP A 29 13.24 10.06 -20.57
N LEU A 30 13.23 10.97 -19.59
CA LEU A 30 14.44 11.46 -18.93
C LEU A 30 15.14 10.35 -18.13
N VAL A 31 14.38 9.49 -17.45
CA VAL A 31 14.93 8.33 -16.72
C VAL A 31 15.53 7.32 -17.70
N GLU A 32 14.89 7.11 -18.86
CA GLU A 32 15.39 6.23 -19.90
C GLU A 32 16.68 6.77 -20.53
N GLU A 33 16.72 8.07 -20.84
CA GLU A 33 17.96 8.72 -21.32
C GLU A 33 19.09 8.57 -20.31
N LEU A 34 18.82 8.85 -19.04
CA LEU A 34 19.78 8.76 -17.95
C LEU A 34 20.32 7.33 -17.78
N SER A 35 19.45 6.33 -17.98
CA SER A 35 19.82 4.91 -17.87
C SER A 35 20.80 4.45 -18.97
N ARG A 36 20.93 5.19 -20.07
CA ARG A 36 21.91 4.89 -21.14
C ARG A 36 23.33 5.25 -20.76
N GLU A 37 23.50 6.19 -19.84
CA GLU A 37 24.81 6.67 -19.38
C GLU A 37 25.16 6.17 -17.97
N ILE A 38 24.17 5.97 -17.12
CA ILE A 38 24.34 5.64 -15.71
C ILE A 38 23.43 4.44 -15.38
N PRO A 39 23.93 3.38 -14.73
CA PRO A 39 23.06 2.28 -14.27
C PRO A 39 21.92 2.78 -13.39
N VAL A 40 20.68 2.48 -13.75
CA VAL A 40 19.47 2.86 -13.00
C VAL A 40 18.71 1.61 -12.61
N ALA A 41 18.41 1.47 -11.33
CA ALA A 41 17.50 0.47 -10.81
C ALA A 41 16.28 1.13 -10.16
N ILE A 42 15.07 0.69 -10.52
CA ILE A 42 13.83 1.23 -9.97
C ILE A 42 13.21 0.23 -9.00
N ILE A 43 12.83 0.70 -7.81
CA ILE A 43 12.13 -0.10 -6.80
C ILE A 43 10.63 0.23 -6.85
N ASN A 44 9.79 -0.81 -6.75
CA ASN A 44 8.33 -0.71 -6.78
C ASN A 44 7.75 -0.20 -8.11
N ASN A 45 8.46 -0.38 -9.21
CA ASN A 45 7.96 -0.04 -10.53
C ASN A 45 7.33 -1.27 -11.20
N GLN A 46 6.17 -1.08 -11.82
CA GLN A 46 5.55 -2.05 -12.73
C GLN A 46 5.37 -1.43 -14.13
N ASN A 47 6.27 -0.55 -14.52
CA ASN A 47 6.20 0.06 -15.82
C ASN A 47 6.98 -0.78 -16.85
N GLU A 48 6.26 -1.63 -17.55
CA GLU A 48 6.79 -2.49 -18.62
C GLU A 48 7.42 -1.70 -19.80
N LYS A 49 7.26 -0.38 -19.80
CA LYS A 49 7.74 0.49 -20.90
C LYS A 49 9.17 1.00 -20.70
N LEU A 50 9.69 0.98 -19.47
CA LEU A 50 11.04 1.43 -19.18
C LEU A 50 12.03 0.27 -19.31
N ASN A 51 13.02 0.42 -20.18
CA ASN A 51 14.13 -0.55 -20.31
C ASN A 51 15.20 -0.27 -19.26
N VAL A 52 14.83 -0.43 -17.98
CA VAL A 52 15.72 -0.28 -16.81
C VAL A 52 15.50 -1.45 -15.86
N ASP A 53 16.51 -1.75 -15.07
CA ASP A 53 16.36 -2.76 -14.03
C ASP A 53 15.28 -2.34 -13.02
N ALA A 54 14.32 -3.23 -12.77
CA ALA A 54 13.23 -2.96 -11.85
C ALA A 54 13.02 -4.12 -10.87
N VAL A 55 12.80 -3.78 -9.60
CA VAL A 55 12.30 -4.73 -8.63
C VAL A 55 10.85 -4.40 -8.33
N GLU A 56 9.99 -5.31 -8.73
CA GLU A 56 8.56 -5.16 -8.62
C GLU A 56 8.02 -5.67 -7.27
N LEU A 57 7.03 -4.96 -6.76
CA LEU A 57 6.16 -5.43 -5.71
C LEU A 57 4.84 -5.86 -6.33
N ASP A 58 4.52 -7.14 -6.24
CA ASP A 58 3.25 -7.64 -6.73
C ASP A 58 2.10 -7.27 -5.76
N ASN A 59 1.59 -6.05 -5.94
CA ASN A 59 0.49 -5.53 -5.13
C ASN A 59 -0.80 -6.36 -5.29
N SER A 60 -1.06 -6.91 -6.46
CA SER A 60 -2.22 -7.78 -6.67
C SER A 60 -2.11 -9.06 -5.83
N LYS A 61 -0.93 -9.68 -5.81
CA LYS A 61 -0.65 -10.85 -4.96
C LYS A 61 -0.79 -10.50 -3.48
N LEU A 62 -0.30 -9.34 -3.04
CA LEU A 62 -0.47 -8.91 -1.64
C LEU A 62 -1.94 -8.78 -1.27
N GLY A 63 -2.75 -8.13 -2.11
CA GLY A 63 -4.19 -8.03 -1.89
C GLY A 63 -4.87 -9.39 -1.81
N ARG A 64 -4.52 -10.32 -2.69
CA ARG A 64 -5.03 -11.70 -2.64
C ARG A 64 -4.63 -12.42 -1.35
N MET A 65 -3.39 -12.26 -0.90
CA MET A 65 -2.93 -12.87 0.37
C MET A 65 -3.72 -12.35 1.56
N MET A 66 -3.98 -11.02 1.62
CA MET A 66 -4.79 -10.41 2.68
C MET A 66 -6.20 -10.99 2.69
N ALA A 67 -6.86 -11.05 1.54
CA ALA A 67 -8.19 -11.59 1.39
C ALA A 67 -8.26 -13.08 1.77
N LYS A 68 -7.32 -13.87 1.26
CA LYS A 68 -7.23 -15.30 1.54
C LYS A 68 -7.12 -15.58 3.05
N HIS A 69 -6.25 -14.84 3.74
CA HIS A 69 -6.09 -14.97 5.18
C HIS A 69 -7.41 -14.72 5.93
N LEU A 70 -8.14 -13.66 5.59
CA LEU A 70 -9.43 -13.38 6.21
C LEU A 70 -10.48 -14.45 5.89
N LEU A 71 -10.53 -14.94 4.66
CA LEU A 71 -11.44 -16.01 4.25
C LEU A 71 -11.16 -17.32 4.99
N GLU A 72 -9.88 -17.66 5.19
CA GLU A 72 -9.43 -18.85 5.97
C GLU A 72 -9.83 -18.74 7.44
N LEU A 73 -9.83 -17.54 8.01
CA LEU A 73 -10.31 -17.27 9.37
C LEU A 73 -11.85 -17.20 9.48
N GLY A 74 -12.58 -17.35 8.37
CA GLY A 74 -14.03 -17.38 8.36
C GLY A 74 -14.70 -16.02 8.16
N HIS A 75 -13.93 -14.95 7.96
CA HIS A 75 -14.52 -13.64 7.65
C HIS A 75 -15.20 -13.67 6.27
N ARG A 76 -16.41 -13.09 6.21
CA ARG A 76 -17.20 -13.04 4.96
C ARG A 76 -17.61 -11.62 4.61
N LYS A 77 -18.02 -10.82 5.58
CA LYS A 77 -18.37 -9.41 5.41
C LYS A 77 -17.28 -8.55 6.01
N VAL A 78 -16.56 -7.82 5.15
CA VAL A 78 -15.34 -7.08 5.52
C VAL A 78 -15.34 -5.68 4.91
N ALA A 79 -14.59 -4.77 5.52
CA ALA A 79 -14.32 -3.47 4.93
C ALA A 79 -12.83 -3.34 4.57
N TYR A 80 -12.54 -2.58 3.52
CA TYR A 80 -11.19 -2.23 3.10
C TYR A 80 -11.05 -0.72 3.05
N ILE A 81 -10.14 -0.16 3.83
CA ILE A 81 -9.90 1.29 3.92
C ILE A 81 -8.61 1.64 3.17
N ALA A 82 -8.72 2.62 2.28
CA ALA A 82 -7.65 3.05 1.41
C ALA A 82 -7.57 4.58 1.27
N PRO A 83 -6.39 5.14 0.93
CA PRO A 83 -6.28 6.51 0.46
C PRO A 83 -6.95 6.64 -0.91
N PRO A 84 -6.99 7.84 -1.54
CA PRO A 84 -7.59 8.00 -2.85
C PRO A 84 -7.03 7.00 -3.88
N LEU A 85 -7.93 6.28 -4.55
CA LEU A 85 -7.58 5.27 -5.57
C LEU A 85 -7.56 5.93 -6.95
N THR A 86 -6.54 6.76 -7.18
CA THR A 86 -6.39 7.53 -8.42
C THR A 86 -5.54 6.80 -9.45
N THR A 87 -5.63 7.24 -10.71
CA THR A 87 -4.78 6.76 -11.79
C THR A 87 -3.29 7.01 -11.55
N ARG A 88 -2.93 8.03 -10.72
CA ARG A 88 -1.55 8.31 -10.33
C ARG A 88 -0.98 7.27 -9.36
N GLN A 89 -1.84 6.56 -8.63
CA GLN A 89 -1.44 5.58 -7.62
C GLN A 89 -1.88 4.16 -8.00
N LYS A 90 -1.68 3.78 -9.26
CA LYS A 90 -2.07 2.45 -9.81
C LYS A 90 -1.65 1.26 -8.94
N GLN A 91 -0.53 1.37 -8.24
CA GLN A 91 -0.03 0.28 -7.39
C GLN A 91 -0.95 0.02 -6.19
N ARG A 92 -1.50 1.08 -5.59
CA ARG A 92 -2.46 0.96 -4.48
C ARG A 92 -3.76 0.34 -4.97
N SER A 93 -4.26 0.76 -6.15
CA SER A 93 -5.45 0.18 -6.78
C SER A 93 -5.29 -1.31 -7.06
N LYS A 94 -4.12 -1.76 -7.54
CA LYS A 94 -3.84 -3.19 -7.78
C LYS A 94 -3.93 -4.04 -6.51
N ARG A 95 -3.59 -3.50 -5.33
CA ARG A 95 -3.74 -4.23 -4.06
C ARG A 95 -5.23 -4.43 -3.74
N VAL A 96 -6.04 -3.38 -3.89
CA VAL A 96 -7.50 -3.46 -3.72
C VAL A 96 -8.13 -4.40 -4.74
N GLU A 97 -7.72 -4.33 -6.01
CA GLU A 97 -8.21 -5.23 -7.06
C GLU A 97 -7.90 -6.70 -6.76
N GLY A 98 -6.67 -6.99 -6.31
CA GLY A 98 -6.27 -8.33 -5.87
C GLY A 98 -7.12 -8.83 -4.71
N PHE A 99 -7.39 -7.98 -3.72
CA PHE A 99 -8.26 -8.30 -2.59
C PHE A 99 -9.69 -8.64 -3.06
N LEU A 100 -10.28 -7.79 -3.88
CA LEU A 100 -11.63 -8.00 -4.43
C LEU A 100 -11.73 -9.24 -5.30
N LYS A 101 -10.65 -9.57 -6.03
CA LYS A 101 -10.61 -10.76 -6.89
C LYS A 101 -10.74 -12.04 -6.08
N GLU A 102 -10.06 -12.15 -4.92
CA GLU A 102 -10.14 -13.33 -4.07
C GLU A 102 -11.55 -13.51 -3.48
N PHE A 103 -12.20 -12.43 -3.03
CA PHE A 103 -13.58 -12.46 -2.58
C PHE A 103 -14.56 -12.79 -3.72
N ALA A 104 -14.27 -12.36 -4.94
CA ALA A 104 -15.06 -12.71 -6.12
C ALA A 104 -14.93 -14.20 -6.46
N GLU A 105 -13.73 -14.78 -6.39
CA GLU A 105 -13.48 -16.21 -6.58
C GLU A 105 -14.18 -17.06 -5.51
N ALA A 106 -14.34 -16.50 -4.30
CA ALA A 106 -15.14 -17.12 -3.22
C ALA A 106 -16.66 -16.91 -3.38
N GLY A 107 -17.13 -16.19 -4.40
CA GLY A 107 -18.55 -15.93 -4.67
C GLY A 107 -19.23 -14.90 -3.76
N ILE A 108 -18.45 -14.10 -3.02
CA ILE A 108 -18.96 -13.15 -2.01
C ILE A 108 -18.38 -11.73 -2.15
N LYS A 109 -18.06 -11.32 -3.39
CA LYS A 109 -17.51 -9.99 -3.67
C LYS A 109 -18.38 -8.85 -3.11
N ASP A 110 -19.68 -9.00 -3.17
CA ASP A 110 -20.66 -8.00 -2.70
C ASP A 110 -20.65 -7.81 -1.18
N GLN A 111 -19.92 -8.67 -0.45
CA GLN A 111 -19.72 -8.55 1.00
C GLN A 111 -18.50 -7.73 1.38
N VAL A 112 -17.80 -7.15 0.39
CA VAL A 112 -16.64 -6.28 0.61
C VAL A 112 -17.04 -4.82 0.45
N ILE A 113 -16.90 -4.04 1.51
CA ILE A 113 -17.12 -2.60 1.49
C ILE A 113 -15.77 -1.91 1.25
N ILE A 114 -15.65 -1.12 0.19
CA ILE A 114 -14.46 -0.31 -0.08
C ILE A 114 -14.72 1.12 0.37
N LYS A 115 -13.93 1.58 1.34
CA LYS A 115 -13.87 2.98 1.77
C LYS A 115 -12.56 3.59 1.31
N ALA A 116 -12.62 4.48 0.33
CA ALA A 116 -11.46 5.24 -0.14
C ALA A 116 -11.64 6.72 0.16
N ALA A 117 -10.57 7.38 0.63
CA ALA A 117 -10.59 8.81 0.84
C ALA A 117 -10.84 9.55 -0.48
N ARG A 118 -11.50 10.72 -0.41
CA ARG A 118 -11.74 11.59 -1.57
C ARG A 118 -10.47 12.39 -1.88
N GLU A 119 -10.26 12.73 -3.17
CA GLU A 119 -9.10 13.52 -3.61
C GLU A 119 -9.03 14.93 -2.99
N GLU A 120 -10.18 15.47 -2.58
CA GLU A 120 -10.33 16.82 -2.04
C GLU A 120 -9.81 17.03 -0.62
N LEU A 121 -9.50 15.97 0.11
CA LEU A 121 -8.66 16.11 1.28
C LEU A 121 -7.29 16.51 0.78
N ASP A 122 -6.92 17.76 1.01
CA ASP A 122 -5.60 18.37 0.73
C ASP A 122 -4.54 17.69 1.62
N LEU A 123 -4.49 16.38 1.42
CA LEU A 123 -3.50 15.50 2.00
C LEU A 123 -2.27 15.76 1.15
N ASP A 124 -1.45 16.70 1.63
CA ASP A 124 -0.06 16.72 1.30
C ASP A 124 0.43 15.28 1.51
N VAL A 125 0.40 14.50 0.42
CA VAL A 125 0.44 13.01 0.38
C VAL A 125 1.77 12.47 0.95
N ALA A 126 2.63 13.38 1.44
CA ALA A 126 3.92 13.13 2.02
C ALA A 126 3.93 12.90 3.54
N HIS A 127 2.80 13.06 4.25
CA HIS A 127 2.79 12.94 5.70
C HIS A 127 2.20 11.61 6.16
N ILE A 128 2.97 10.87 6.95
CA ILE A 128 2.57 9.65 7.67
C ILE A 128 1.25 9.87 8.44
N ASP A 129 1.08 11.07 9.00
CA ASP A 129 -0.14 11.48 9.71
C ASP A 129 -1.41 11.45 8.83
N SER A 130 -1.29 11.63 7.52
CA SER A 130 -2.44 11.63 6.62
C SER A 130 -3.05 10.24 6.46
N GLU A 131 -2.24 9.21 6.33
CA GLU A 131 -2.72 7.83 6.19
C GLU A 131 -3.37 7.33 7.50
N TYR A 132 -2.79 7.66 8.64
CA TYR A 132 -3.40 7.39 9.95
C TYR A 132 -4.78 8.06 10.08
N LYS A 133 -4.89 9.36 9.73
CA LYS A 133 -6.17 10.09 9.76
C LYS A 133 -7.22 9.47 8.84
N ILE A 134 -6.83 9.05 7.63
CA ILE A 134 -7.73 8.33 6.72
C ILE A 134 -8.29 7.07 7.39
N GLY A 135 -7.44 6.26 8.02
CA GLY A 135 -7.85 5.07 8.75
C GLY A 135 -8.87 5.39 9.84
N TYR A 136 -8.56 6.40 10.64
CA TYR A 136 -9.40 6.81 11.76
C TYR A 136 -10.75 7.37 11.30
N GLU A 137 -10.78 8.33 10.40
CA GLU A 137 -12.01 9.02 9.97
C GLU A 137 -12.94 8.09 9.18
N LEU A 138 -12.38 7.34 8.21
CA LEU A 138 -13.19 6.42 7.41
C LEU A 138 -13.71 5.24 8.22
N THR A 139 -13.03 4.84 9.30
CA THR A 139 -13.56 3.83 10.22
C THR A 139 -14.75 4.37 10.99
N ARG A 140 -14.70 5.61 11.49
CA ARG A 140 -15.84 6.24 12.17
C ARG A 140 -17.06 6.31 11.27
N GLU A 141 -16.88 6.80 10.04
CA GLU A 141 -17.97 6.81 9.04
C GLU A 141 -18.53 5.41 8.79
N LEU A 142 -17.65 4.42 8.62
CA LEU A 142 -18.04 3.03 8.38
C LEU A 142 -18.92 2.47 9.51
N LEU A 143 -18.58 2.76 10.77
CA LEU A 143 -19.32 2.30 11.94
C LEU A 143 -20.71 2.93 12.06
N GLU A 144 -20.93 4.09 11.47
CA GLU A 144 -22.25 4.71 11.37
C GLU A 144 -23.11 4.04 10.28
N GLU A 145 -22.51 3.54 9.21
CA GLU A 145 -23.20 2.97 8.05
C GLU A 145 -23.53 1.48 8.20
N THR A 146 -22.67 0.74 8.92
CA THR A 146 -22.83 -0.72 9.05
C THR A 146 -22.31 -1.25 10.39
N LYS A 147 -22.95 -2.32 10.88
CA LYS A 147 -22.60 -2.96 12.17
C LYS A 147 -22.31 -4.45 12.07
N ASP A 148 -22.37 -5.00 10.87
CA ASP A 148 -22.29 -6.45 10.66
C ASP A 148 -20.98 -6.89 9.97
N ILE A 149 -20.00 -5.99 9.85
CA ILE A 149 -18.64 -6.33 9.41
C ILE A 149 -17.90 -7.04 10.53
N THR A 150 -17.07 -8.01 10.15
CA THR A 150 -16.27 -8.80 11.09
C THR A 150 -14.79 -8.53 11.00
N ALA A 151 -14.33 -7.86 9.94
CA ALA A 151 -12.95 -7.42 9.81
C ALA A 151 -12.85 -6.10 9.03
N ILE A 152 -11.83 -5.31 9.36
CA ILE A 152 -11.45 -4.10 8.63
C ILE A 152 -9.98 -4.22 8.22
N VAL A 153 -9.72 -3.93 6.95
CA VAL A 153 -8.38 -3.96 6.35
C VAL A 153 -7.93 -2.54 6.05
N GLY A 154 -6.78 -2.14 6.57
CA GLY A 154 -6.06 -0.97 6.09
C GLY A 154 -5.18 -1.32 4.90
N LEU A 155 -5.11 -0.45 3.89
CA LEU A 155 -4.21 -0.65 2.74
C LEU A 155 -2.76 -0.86 3.20
N ASN A 156 -2.37 -0.22 4.30
CA ASN A 156 -1.08 -0.38 4.97
C ASN A 156 -1.22 -0.31 6.50
N ASP A 157 -0.12 -0.47 7.22
CA ASP A 157 -0.11 -0.44 8.68
C ASP A 157 -0.50 0.92 9.26
N MET A 158 -0.14 2.03 8.61
CA MET A 158 -0.49 3.37 9.12
C MET A 158 -1.99 3.61 9.11
N ILE A 159 -2.67 3.19 8.05
CA ILE A 159 -4.14 3.19 7.99
C ILE A 159 -4.71 2.24 9.06
N ALA A 160 -4.11 1.05 9.23
CA ALA A 160 -4.57 0.10 10.23
C ALA A 160 -4.44 0.64 11.67
N PHE A 161 -3.43 1.44 11.98
CA PHE A 161 -3.34 2.10 13.30
C PHE A 161 -4.46 3.11 13.51
N GLY A 162 -4.83 3.88 12.49
CA GLY A 162 -6.00 4.77 12.57
C GLY A 162 -7.31 4.00 12.77
N ILE A 163 -7.45 2.83 12.12
CA ILE A 163 -8.59 1.92 12.32
C ILE A 163 -8.64 1.46 13.78
N LEU A 164 -7.51 1.01 14.34
CA LEU A 164 -7.42 0.54 15.73
C LEU A 164 -7.87 1.61 16.72
N ASP A 165 -7.42 2.85 16.54
CA ASP A 165 -7.78 3.95 17.44
C ASP A 165 -9.26 4.32 17.34
N ALA A 166 -9.83 4.34 16.15
CA ALA A 166 -11.28 4.59 15.98
C ALA A 166 -12.12 3.48 16.64
N LEU A 167 -11.71 2.21 16.51
CA LEU A 167 -12.39 1.09 17.18
C LEU A 167 -12.25 1.17 18.70
N TYR A 168 -11.06 1.56 19.20
CA TYR A 168 -10.80 1.73 20.62
C TYR A 168 -11.71 2.83 21.23
N GLU A 169 -11.85 3.98 20.58
CA GLU A 169 -12.78 5.03 21.00
C GLU A 169 -14.24 4.59 20.99
N ALA A 170 -14.62 3.79 19.97
CA ALA A 170 -15.95 3.21 19.88
C ALA A 170 -16.19 2.07 20.88
N LYS A 171 -15.17 1.69 21.70
CA LYS A 171 -15.19 0.58 22.66
C LYS A 171 -15.46 -0.80 22.00
N ILE A 172 -15.07 -0.95 20.75
CA ILE A 172 -15.13 -2.20 19.99
C ILE A 172 -13.84 -2.98 20.23
N LYS A 173 -13.97 -4.24 20.61
CA LYS A 173 -12.82 -5.09 20.94
C LYS A 173 -12.16 -5.62 19.68
N VAL A 174 -10.83 -5.48 19.60
CA VAL A 174 -10.01 -6.09 18.56
C VAL A 174 -9.16 -7.21 19.20
N PRO A 175 -9.20 -8.44 18.70
CA PRO A 175 -9.99 -8.94 17.57
C PRO A 175 -11.40 -9.46 17.98
N GLY A 176 -11.85 -9.27 19.23
CA GLY A 176 -13.03 -9.94 19.78
C GLY A 176 -14.34 -9.64 19.04
N ASP A 177 -14.56 -8.39 18.64
CA ASP A 177 -15.72 -7.96 17.90
C ASP A 177 -15.41 -7.75 16.41
N ILE A 178 -14.28 -7.09 16.11
CA ILE A 178 -13.80 -6.81 14.74
C ILE A 178 -12.30 -7.12 14.66
N SER A 179 -11.90 -7.89 13.67
CA SER A 179 -10.48 -8.12 13.34
C SER A 179 -9.91 -6.96 12.52
N VAL A 180 -8.65 -6.60 12.74
CA VAL A 180 -7.94 -5.57 11.95
C VAL A 180 -6.70 -6.16 11.30
N MET A 181 -6.48 -5.79 10.04
CA MET A 181 -5.31 -6.21 9.28
C MET A 181 -4.69 -5.02 8.53
N GLY A 182 -3.36 -4.96 8.52
CA GLY A 182 -2.56 -4.02 7.76
C GLY A 182 -1.68 -4.69 6.71
N CYS A 183 -0.72 -3.94 6.18
CA CYS A 183 0.32 -4.39 5.28
C CYS A 183 1.53 -3.47 5.48
N ASP A 184 2.72 -3.98 5.61
CA ASP A 184 4.09 -3.46 5.61
C ASP A 184 4.94 -4.11 6.70
N ASN A 185 4.34 -4.70 7.74
CA ASN A 185 5.00 -5.28 8.91
C ASN A 185 6.00 -4.30 9.57
N THR A 186 5.54 -3.08 9.81
CA THR A 186 6.33 -2.03 10.43
C THR A 186 6.75 -2.39 11.86
N LEU A 187 7.75 -1.68 12.41
CA LEU A 187 8.16 -1.88 13.80
C LEU A 187 6.98 -1.72 14.77
N PHE A 188 6.12 -0.73 14.52
CA PHE A 188 4.96 -0.46 15.38
C PHE A 188 3.93 -1.59 15.35
N ALA A 189 3.73 -2.23 14.20
CA ALA A 189 2.82 -3.37 14.06
C ALA A 189 3.20 -4.55 14.96
N ARG A 190 4.51 -4.72 15.23
CA ARG A 190 5.07 -5.81 16.04
C ARG A 190 5.17 -5.51 17.53
N MET A 191 4.78 -4.32 17.97
CA MET A 191 4.82 -3.97 19.41
C MET A 191 3.79 -4.79 20.19
N HIS A 192 4.16 -5.33 21.35
CA HIS A 192 3.31 -6.18 22.20
C HIS A 192 1.90 -5.66 22.50
N LYS A 193 1.71 -4.36 22.52
CA LYS A 193 0.38 -3.77 22.78
C LYS A 193 -0.44 -3.56 21.52
N VAL A 194 0.16 -3.74 20.36
CA VAL A 194 -0.46 -3.54 19.05
C VAL A 194 -0.74 -4.88 18.38
N GLU A 195 0.29 -5.72 18.24
CA GLU A 195 0.21 -7.08 17.67
C GLU A 195 -0.67 -7.15 16.42
N LEU A 196 -0.46 -6.20 15.50
CA LEU A 196 -1.27 -6.07 14.29
C LEU A 196 -1.01 -7.24 13.34
N THR A 197 -2.09 -7.88 12.89
CA THR A 197 -2.01 -8.79 11.75
C THR A 197 -1.62 -8.00 10.50
N THR A 198 -0.50 -8.33 9.88
CA THR A 198 0.04 -7.57 8.75
C THR A 198 0.82 -8.46 7.79
N ILE A 199 1.00 -8.03 6.54
CA ILE A 199 1.84 -8.72 5.56
C ILE A 199 3.18 -8.02 5.46
N GLU A 200 4.26 -8.78 5.58
CA GLU A 200 5.59 -8.30 5.25
C GLU A 200 5.86 -8.41 3.75
N HIS A 201 6.11 -7.29 3.10
CA HIS A 201 6.51 -7.25 1.70
C HIS A 201 7.92 -6.70 1.47
N PHE A 202 8.53 -6.11 2.50
CA PHE A 202 9.92 -5.69 2.49
C PHE A 202 10.83 -6.89 2.80
N VAL A 203 11.17 -7.65 1.78
CA VAL A 203 12.13 -8.74 1.98
C VAL A 203 13.53 -8.14 1.94
N ILE A 204 14.28 -8.23 3.04
CA ILE A 204 15.69 -7.81 3.15
C ILE A 204 16.51 -8.40 1.99
N PHE A 205 16.18 -9.59 1.51
CA PHE A 205 16.80 -10.23 0.36
C PHE A 205 16.60 -9.48 -0.97
N LYS A 206 15.59 -8.65 -1.14
CA LYS A 206 15.45 -7.81 -2.34
C LYS A 206 16.57 -6.76 -2.42
N ALA A 207 16.95 -6.17 -1.30
CA ALA A 207 18.07 -5.21 -1.26
C ALA A 207 19.40 -5.86 -1.66
N VAL A 208 19.63 -7.12 -1.32
CA VAL A 208 20.85 -7.87 -1.72
C VAL A 208 20.87 -8.16 -3.22
N SER A 209 19.71 -8.35 -3.85
CA SER A 209 19.63 -8.55 -5.31
C SER A 209 20.14 -7.34 -6.11
N TYR A 210 20.05 -6.12 -5.54
CA TYR A 210 20.54 -4.89 -6.21
C TYR A 210 22.05 -4.77 -6.23
N THR A 211 22.75 -5.39 -5.30
CA THR A 211 24.21 -5.35 -5.27
C THR A 211 24.87 -6.30 -6.28
N HIS A 212 24.08 -7.14 -6.95
CA HIS A 212 24.52 -8.11 -7.94
C HIS A 212 23.99 -7.87 -9.36
N LEU A 213 23.16 -6.82 -9.56
CA LEU A 213 22.79 -6.36 -10.89
C LEU A 213 24.02 -5.69 -11.54
N ARG A 214 24.49 -6.25 -12.66
CA ARG A 214 25.59 -5.72 -13.48
C ARG A 214 25.03 -5.08 -14.72
#